data_94a81eeb2ffca7bb794f60a759bf1134
#
_entry.id   94a81eeb2ffca7bb794f60a759bf1134
#
_cell.length_a   1.000
_cell.length_b   1.000
_cell.length_c   1.000
_cell.angle_alpha   90.00
_cell.angle_beta   90.00
_cell.angle_gamma   90.00
#
_symmetry.space_group_name_H-M   'P 1'
#
loop_
_entity.id
_entity.type
_entity.pdbx_description
1 polymer ?
#
loop_
_entity_poly.entity_id
_entity_poly.type
_entity_poly.pdbx_seq_one_letter_code
_entity_poly.pdbx_strand_id
1 'polypeptide(L)'
;MLLGDYIHGESENYEVLDKIMNLQDIYGTDKVVALMGNHEEFILLGYSTVNDMIKPFDEEVKYNNEEKYIHWIKNLPRYFTEGKTIFVHAGIEEDVGEMWGRLTEDKTFVSKYPAEIGKIENLDKKVVAGHVCTAEISGDPNFHGIYFDGVSHYYIDGTVLESGIILVLLVDTSVDKYYRVTDSGNQLIFPYAEEY
;
A
#
# COMPACT_ATOMS: atom_id res chain seq x y z
N MET A 1 -3.27 -6.26 -7.78
CA MET A 1 -3.22 -5.84 -6.35
C MET A 1 -2.98 -4.35 -6.30
N LEU A 2 -3.74 -3.62 -5.47
CA LEU A 2 -3.55 -2.20 -5.18
C LEU A 2 -3.39 -2.07 -3.65
N LEU A 3 -2.43 -1.27 -3.19
CA LEU A 3 -2.01 -1.29 -1.79
C LEU A 3 -2.66 -0.21 -0.90
N GLY A 4 -3.64 0.53 -1.37
CA GLY A 4 -4.31 1.57 -0.58
C GLY A 4 -3.97 2.99 -1.05
N ASP A 5 -4.52 3.98 -0.31
CA ASP A 5 -4.37 5.40 -0.57
C ASP A 5 -4.85 5.83 -1.97
N TYR A 6 -6.10 5.43 -2.29
CA TYR A 6 -6.75 5.78 -3.54
C TYR A 6 -7.27 7.21 -3.56
N ILE A 7 -7.38 7.82 -2.39
CA ILE A 7 -7.93 9.16 -2.17
C ILE A 7 -6.89 10.01 -1.47
N HIS A 8 -6.58 11.17 -2.03
CA HIS A 8 -5.60 12.10 -1.47
C HIS A 8 -6.20 13.50 -1.31
N GLY A 9 -7.17 13.62 -0.43
CA GLY A 9 -7.53 14.87 0.26
C GLY A 9 -8.13 16.03 -0.49
N GLU A 10 -8.35 16.02 -1.79
CA GLU A 10 -9.12 17.07 -2.49
C GLU A 10 -10.16 16.44 -3.42
N SER A 11 -11.33 16.89 -3.29
CA SER A 11 -12.67 16.73 -3.90
C SER A 11 -12.95 15.74 -5.05
N GLU A 12 -12.00 15.09 -5.74
CA GLU A 12 -12.30 14.47 -7.03
C GLU A 12 -11.78 13.04 -7.25
N ASN A 13 -11.37 12.33 -6.21
CA ASN A 13 -10.75 11.02 -6.36
C ASN A 13 -11.73 9.84 -6.47
N TYR A 14 -13.03 10.11 -6.53
CA TYR A 14 -14.05 9.06 -6.74
C TYR A 14 -13.91 8.34 -8.08
N GLU A 15 -13.34 8.98 -9.10
CA GLU A 15 -13.05 8.34 -10.38
C GLU A 15 -12.09 7.15 -10.24
N VAL A 16 -11.12 7.24 -9.33
CA VAL A 16 -10.20 6.14 -9.02
C VAL A 16 -10.95 4.99 -8.38
N LEU A 17 -11.82 5.30 -7.39
CA LEU A 17 -12.66 4.29 -6.73
C LEU A 17 -13.61 3.62 -7.74
N ASP A 18 -14.31 4.41 -8.55
CA ASP A 18 -15.20 3.87 -9.60
C ASP A 18 -14.44 2.96 -10.57
N LYS A 19 -13.22 3.31 -10.94
CA LYS A 19 -12.38 2.49 -11.80
C LYS A 19 -11.98 1.17 -11.14
N ILE A 20 -11.60 1.20 -9.87
CA ILE A 20 -11.24 -0.02 -9.11
C ILE A 20 -12.47 -0.91 -8.94
N MET A 21 -13.60 -0.35 -8.50
CA MET A 21 -14.86 -1.07 -8.33
C MET A 21 -15.32 -1.71 -9.66
N ASN A 22 -15.24 -0.97 -10.77
CA ASN A 22 -15.56 -1.51 -12.09
C ASN A 22 -14.62 -2.66 -12.51
N LEU A 23 -13.33 -2.58 -12.20
CA LEU A 23 -12.41 -3.68 -12.44
C LEU A 23 -12.75 -4.90 -11.58
N GLN A 24 -13.17 -4.70 -10.32
CA GLN A 24 -13.63 -5.77 -9.45
C GLN A 24 -14.93 -6.41 -9.96
N ASP A 25 -15.86 -5.61 -10.49
CA ASP A 25 -17.10 -6.10 -11.11
C ASP A 25 -16.83 -6.95 -12.35
N ILE A 26 -15.85 -6.56 -13.17
CA ILE A 26 -15.50 -7.27 -14.41
C ILE A 26 -14.72 -8.56 -14.14
N TYR A 27 -13.74 -8.50 -13.24
CA TYR A 27 -12.75 -9.57 -13.07
C TYR A 27 -12.91 -10.38 -11.78
N GLY A 28 -13.68 -9.89 -10.82
CA GLY A 28 -13.82 -10.46 -9.47
C GLY A 28 -12.86 -9.85 -8.45
N THR A 29 -13.29 -9.78 -7.20
CA THR A 29 -12.49 -9.26 -6.07
C THR A 29 -11.33 -10.16 -5.68
N ASP A 30 -11.36 -11.42 -6.10
CA ASP A 30 -10.26 -12.39 -5.95
C ASP A 30 -9.10 -12.11 -6.91
N LYS A 31 -9.37 -11.47 -8.06
CA LYS A 31 -8.34 -11.12 -9.06
C LYS A 31 -7.92 -9.66 -8.98
N VAL A 32 -8.82 -8.79 -8.58
CA VAL A 32 -8.57 -7.36 -8.37
C VAL A 32 -8.71 -7.06 -6.89
N VAL A 33 -7.64 -7.32 -6.15
CA VAL A 33 -7.61 -7.04 -4.71
C VAL A 33 -7.17 -5.59 -4.49
N ALA A 34 -7.97 -4.85 -3.75
CA ALA A 34 -7.67 -3.50 -3.27
C ALA A 34 -7.56 -3.57 -1.74
N LEU A 35 -6.47 -3.06 -1.18
CA LEU A 35 -6.24 -3.01 0.26
C LEU A 35 -6.66 -1.64 0.82
N MET A 36 -6.96 -1.60 2.11
CA MET A 36 -7.20 -0.36 2.83
C MET A 36 -5.89 0.35 3.10
N GLY A 37 -5.82 1.64 2.78
CA GLY A 37 -4.77 2.55 3.25
C GLY A 37 -5.26 3.43 4.39
N ASN A 38 -4.37 4.25 4.94
CA ASN A 38 -4.74 5.17 6.04
C ASN A 38 -5.67 6.29 5.56
N HIS A 39 -5.61 6.70 4.31
CA HIS A 39 -6.52 7.70 3.75
C HIS A 39 -7.97 7.18 3.69
N GLU A 40 -8.17 5.94 3.30
CA GLU A 40 -9.48 5.29 3.34
C GLU A 40 -9.99 5.14 4.80
N GLU A 41 -9.10 4.79 5.74
CA GLU A 41 -9.46 4.70 7.15
C GLU A 41 -9.87 6.08 7.72
N PHE A 42 -9.20 7.17 7.34
CA PHE A 42 -9.58 8.53 7.76
C PHE A 42 -10.99 8.89 7.33
N ILE A 43 -11.42 8.51 6.12
CA ILE A 43 -12.80 8.72 5.68
C ILE A 43 -13.79 7.97 6.59
N LEU A 44 -13.50 6.74 6.98
CA LEU A 44 -14.34 5.99 7.91
C LEU A 44 -14.42 6.61 9.30
N LEU A 45 -13.39 7.33 9.70
CA LEU A 45 -13.34 8.11 10.94
C LEU A 45 -14.01 9.48 10.83
N GLY A 46 -14.53 9.85 9.65
CA GLY A 46 -15.23 11.09 9.42
C GLY A 46 -14.36 12.28 9.04
N TYR A 47 -13.11 12.04 8.64
CA TYR A 47 -12.23 13.08 8.10
C TYR A 47 -12.43 13.18 6.59
N SER A 48 -12.63 14.38 6.07
CA SER A 48 -12.81 14.59 4.62
C SER A 48 -11.50 14.63 3.86
N THR A 49 -10.40 14.98 4.53
CA THR A 49 -9.03 15.03 3.97
C THR A 49 -7.99 14.76 5.05
N VAL A 50 -6.77 14.41 4.63
CA VAL A 50 -5.61 14.30 5.56
C VAL A 50 -5.36 15.64 6.27
N ASN A 51 -5.64 16.77 5.61
CA ASN A 51 -5.51 18.11 6.19
C ASN A 51 -6.56 18.41 7.27
N ASP A 52 -7.70 17.72 7.27
CA ASP A 52 -8.77 17.92 8.26
C ASP A 52 -8.43 17.33 9.63
N MET A 53 -7.44 16.44 9.71
CA MET A 53 -6.91 15.96 11.00
C MET A 53 -6.33 17.10 11.85
N ILE A 54 -6.05 18.25 11.24
CA ILE A 54 -5.46 19.43 11.90
C ILE A 54 -6.54 20.50 12.23
N LYS A 55 -7.76 20.36 11.70
CA LYS A 55 -8.85 21.32 11.89
C LYS A 55 -10.03 20.67 12.59
N PRO A 56 -10.67 21.36 13.54
CA PRO A 56 -11.91 20.87 14.13
C PRO A 56 -13.02 20.80 13.07
N PHE A 57 -13.83 19.76 13.18
CA PHE A 57 -14.98 19.43 12.35
C PHE A 57 -15.87 20.66 12.09
N ASP A 58 -16.00 21.06 10.83
CA ASP A 58 -17.05 21.96 10.39
C ASP A 58 -18.21 21.12 9.83
N GLU A 59 -19.40 21.23 10.45
CA GLU A 59 -20.55 20.33 10.27
C GLU A 59 -21.21 20.35 8.86
N GLU A 60 -20.65 21.01 7.86
CA GLU A 60 -21.29 21.23 6.56
C GLU A 60 -20.70 20.53 5.34
N VAL A 61 -19.77 19.62 5.48
CA VAL A 61 -19.34 18.82 4.32
C VAL A 61 -20.36 17.71 4.05
N LYS A 62 -21.34 18.03 3.22
CA LYS A 62 -22.36 17.09 2.73
C LYS A 62 -21.75 16.18 1.68
N TYR A 63 -21.49 14.96 2.08
CA TYR A 63 -21.18 13.84 1.23
C TYR A 63 -22.42 13.33 0.48
N ASN A 64 -22.75 13.93 -0.65
CA ASN A 64 -23.84 13.48 -1.52
C ASN A 64 -23.31 12.47 -2.54
N ASN A 65 -23.61 11.22 -2.38
CA ASN A 65 -23.39 10.02 -3.20
C ASN A 65 -22.45 8.97 -2.60
N GLU A 66 -22.21 9.00 -1.32
CA GLU A 66 -21.05 8.36 -0.69
C GLU A 66 -21.34 7.00 -0.07
N GLU A 67 -22.61 6.63 0.08
CA GLU A 67 -22.93 5.34 0.71
C GLU A 67 -22.25 4.16 -0.01
N LYS A 68 -22.15 4.20 -1.35
CA LYS A 68 -21.49 3.13 -2.12
C LYS A 68 -20.00 3.07 -1.84
N TYR A 69 -19.32 4.24 -1.76
CA TYR A 69 -17.88 4.29 -1.51
C TYR A 69 -17.57 3.93 -0.06
N ILE A 70 -18.30 4.48 0.90
CA ILE A 70 -18.18 4.12 2.31
C ILE A 70 -18.42 2.62 2.52
N HIS A 71 -19.43 2.06 1.85
CA HIS A 71 -19.68 0.63 1.92
C HIS A 71 -18.53 -0.18 1.33
N TRP A 72 -17.99 0.23 0.18
CA TRP A 72 -16.86 -0.41 -0.46
C TRP A 72 -15.61 -0.32 0.42
N ILE A 73 -15.25 0.89 0.90
CA ILE A 73 -14.09 1.12 1.79
C ILE A 73 -14.18 0.26 3.05
N LYS A 74 -15.34 0.18 3.70
CA LYS A 74 -15.53 -0.66 4.90
C LYS A 74 -15.23 -2.14 4.70
N ASN A 75 -15.31 -2.61 3.46
CA ASN A 75 -15.07 -4.00 3.12
C ASN A 75 -13.66 -4.26 2.55
N LEU A 76 -12.80 -3.26 2.48
CA LEU A 76 -11.42 -3.44 2.04
C LEU A 76 -10.63 -4.29 3.04
N PRO A 77 -9.92 -5.33 2.59
CA PRO A 77 -8.99 -6.07 3.44
C PRO A 77 -7.78 -5.20 3.79
N ARG A 78 -7.20 -5.43 4.95
CA ARG A 78 -5.98 -4.73 5.42
C ARG A 78 -4.70 -5.35 4.88
N TYR A 79 -4.74 -6.62 4.56
CA TYR A 79 -3.64 -7.34 3.96
C TYR A 79 -4.13 -8.43 3.02
N PHE A 80 -3.23 -8.91 2.19
CA PHE A 80 -3.44 -10.09 1.36
C PHE A 80 -2.17 -10.92 1.33
N THR A 81 -2.31 -12.24 1.18
CA THR A 81 -1.14 -13.13 1.07
C THR A 81 -1.26 -14.01 -0.16
N GLU A 82 -0.15 -14.12 -0.88
CA GLU A 82 -0.03 -15.07 -2.00
C GLU A 82 1.37 -15.69 -1.96
N GLY A 83 1.43 -17.02 -1.94
CA GLY A 83 2.69 -17.73 -1.79
C GLY A 83 3.46 -17.31 -0.54
N LYS A 84 4.69 -16.84 -0.74
CA LYS A 84 5.57 -16.33 0.33
C LYS A 84 5.52 -14.80 0.47
N THR A 85 4.51 -14.15 -0.06
CA THR A 85 4.39 -12.69 -0.02
C THR A 85 3.20 -12.24 0.81
N ILE A 86 3.42 -11.27 1.67
CA ILE A 86 2.43 -10.50 2.39
C ILE A 86 2.34 -9.15 1.70
N PHE A 87 1.17 -8.79 1.24
CA PHE A 87 0.87 -7.46 0.71
C PHE A 87 0.09 -6.68 1.76
N VAL A 88 0.52 -5.47 2.02
CA VAL A 88 -0.04 -4.60 3.04
C VAL A 88 0.12 -3.15 2.64
N HIS A 89 -0.69 -2.23 3.18
CA HIS A 89 -0.51 -0.81 2.87
C HIS A 89 0.77 -0.26 3.49
N ALA A 90 0.93 -0.35 4.83
CA ALA A 90 2.06 0.26 5.53
C ALA A 90 3.04 -0.77 6.12
N GLY A 91 2.56 -1.79 6.83
CA GLY A 91 3.44 -2.78 7.46
C GLY A 91 2.69 -3.79 8.32
N ILE A 92 3.46 -4.63 8.98
CA ILE A 92 2.99 -5.64 9.94
C ILE A 92 3.72 -5.45 11.29
N GLU A 93 3.37 -6.23 12.29
CA GLU A 93 4.16 -6.38 13.51
C GLU A 93 5.22 -7.46 13.27
N GLU A 94 6.47 -7.08 13.05
CA GLU A 94 7.56 -8.01 12.70
C GLU A 94 8.07 -8.82 13.88
N ASP A 95 8.05 -8.27 15.09
CA ASP A 95 8.57 -8.90 16.32
C ASP A 95 7.83 -10.19 16.70
N VAL A 96 6.64 -10.38 16.15
CA VAL A 96 5.79 -11.55 16.45
C VAL A 96 5.96 -12.70 15.46
N GLY A 97 6.81 -12.54 14.45
CA GLY A 97 7.12 -13.57 13.45
C GLY A 97 5.87 -14.13 12.78
N GLU A 98 5.72 -15.46 12.72
CA GLU A 98 4.57 -16.14 12.08
C GLU A 98 3.20 -15.77 12.69
N MET A 99 3.17 -15.15 13.86
CA MET A 99 1.91 -14.71 14.49
C MET A 99 1.42 -13.35 13.95
N TRP A 100 2.14 -12.74 13.02
CA TRP A 100 1.86 -11.40 12.48
C TRP A 100 0.39 -11.20 12.07
N GLY A 101 -0.21 -12.14 11.35
CA GLY A 101 -1.59 -12.01 10.86
C GLY A 101 -2.65 -12.00 11.97
N ARG A 102 -2.27 -12.37 13.20
CA ARG A 102 -3.17 -12.39 14.37
C ARG A 102 -2.85 -11.27 15.36
N LEU A 103 -1.60 -10.87 15.45
CA LEU A 103 -1.13 -9.95 16.50
C LEU A 103 -0.83 -8.55 15.97
N THR A 104 -0.78 -8.34 14.64
CA THR A 104 -0.72 -7.00 14.06
C THR A 104 -2.05 -6.29 14.29
N GLU A 105 -1.99 -5.11 14.86
CA GLU A 105 -3.16 -4.25 15.05
C GLU A 105 -3.60 -3.64 13.70
N ASP A 106 -4.90 -3.38 13.56
CA ASP A 106 -5.48 -2.78 12.36
C ASP A 106 -4.77 -1.51 11.92
N LYS A 107 -4.42 -0.65 12.89
CA LYS A 107 -3.69 0.59 12.63
C LYS A 107 -2.28 0.35 12.08
N THR A 108 -1.59 -0.69 12.51
CA THR A 108 -0.25 -1.02 12.01
C THR A 108 -0.29 -1.36 10.53
N PHE A 109 -1.30 -2.12 10.08
CA PHE A 109 -1.44 -2.45 8.66
C PHE A 109 -1.55 -1.21 7.75
N VAL A 110 -2.18 -0.14 8.23
CA VAL A 110 -2.50 1.04 7.41
C VAL A 110 -1.68 2.29 7.72
N SER A 111 -0.95 2.34 8.83
CA SER A 111 -0.28 3.57 9.28
C SER A 111 1.07 3.32 9.96
N LYS A 112 1.70 2.16 9.73
CA LYS A 112 3.02 1.88 10.33
C LYS A 112 4.06 2.88 9.87
N TYR A 113 4.72 3.54 10.83
CA TYR A 113 5.82 4.47 10.61
C TYR A 113 6.77 4.44 11.82
N PRO A 114 8.09 4.48 11.62
CA PRO A 114 8.79 4.43 10.33
C PRO A 114 8.66 3.07 9.62
N ALA A 115 9.09 3.02 8.36
CA ALA A 115 9.23 1.76 7.63
C ALA A 115 10.28 0.88 8.30
N GLU A 116 10.00 -0.40 8.42
CA GLU A 116 10.93 -1.37 8.99
C GLU A 116 11.69 -2.09 7.88
N ILE A 117 12.96 -2.36 8.11
CA ILE A 117 13.85 -3.05 7.16
C ILE A 117 14.65 -4.12 7.91
N GLY A 118 15.16 -5.08 7.16
CA GLY A 118 15.96 -6.17 7.69
C GLY A 118 15.16 -7.46 7.85
N LYS A 119 15.80 -8.45 8.45
CA LYS A 119 15.24 -9.78 8.57
C LYS A 119 14.11 -9.83 9.62
N ILE A 120 12.98 -10.38 9.21
CA ILE A 120 11.90 -10.71 10.15
C ILE A 120 12.20 -12.09 10.74
N GLU A 121 12.44 -12.14 12.05
CA GLU A 121 12.73 -13.40 12.73
C GLU A 121 11.50 -14.31 12.79
N ASN A 122 11.70 -15.59 12.54
CA ASN A 122 10.65 -16.60 12.52
C ASN A 122 9.51 -16.31 11.53
N LEU A 123 9.83 -15.70 10.39
CA LEU A 123 8.88 -15.50 9.29
C LEU A 123 9.56 -15.80 7.94
N ASP A 124 9.11 -16.85 7.24
CA ASP A 124 9.58 -17.20 5.89
C ASP A 124 8.68 -16.57 4.83
N LYS A 125 8.44 -15.25 4.96
CA LYS A 125 7.68 -14.45 3.98
C LYS A 125 8.34 -13.11 3.78
N LYS A 126 8.07 -12.52 2.61
CA LYS A 126 8.44 -11.14 2.29
C LYS A 126 7.23 -10.23 2.46
N VAL A 127 7.47 -9.02 2.87
CA VAL A 127 6.47 -7.95 3.00
C VAL A 127 6.61 -7.00 1.82
N VAL A 128 5.50 -6.73 1.14
CA VAL A 128 5.38 -5.70 0.11
C VAL A 128 4.47 -4.61 0.64
N ALA A 129 5.00 -3.40 0.78
CA ALA A 129 4.30 -2.26 1.35
C ALA A 129 4.48 -0.97 0.53
N GLY A 130 3.60 0.00 0.77
CA GLY A 130 3.68 1.38 0.29
C GLY A 130 3.84 2.35 1.47
N HIS A 131 3.01 3.43 1.52
CA HIS A 131 2.83 4.36 2.62
C HIS A 131 4.05 5.21 2.98
N VAL A 132 5.20 4.62 3.20
CA VAL A 132 6.45 5.35 3.42
C VAL A 132 7.20 5.44 2.10
N CYS A 133 7.54 6.66 1.67
CA CYS A 133 8.18 6.87 0.39
C CYS A 133 9.59 6.26 0.33
N THR A 134 9.92 5.68 -0.81
CA THR A 134 11.20 4.99 -1.01
C THR A 134 12.40 5.91 -0.93
N ALA A 135 12.23 7.19 -1.23
CA ALA A 135 13.25 8.23 -1.02
C ALA A 135 13.65 8.35 0.46
N GLU A 136 12.67 8.30 1.38
CA GLU A 136 12.95 8.34 2.82
C GLU A 136 13.65 7.07 3.30
N ILE A 137 13.16 5.91 2.87
CA ILE A 137 13.71 4.61 3.29
C ILE A 137 15.14 4.43 2.80
N SER A 138 15.44 4.83 1.57
CA SER A 138 16.78 4.75 0.99
C SER A 138 17.77 5.79 1.52
N GLY A 139 17.24 6.90 2.07
CA GLY A 139 18.03 8.08 2.43
C GLY A 139 18.50 8.90 1.22
N ASP A 140 18.06 8.56 0.01
CA ASP A 140 18.29 9.34 -1.22
C ASP A 140 17.00 10.04 -1.66
N PRO A 141 16.93 11.38 -1.57
CA PRO A 141 15.73 12.13 -1.92
C PRO A 141 15.34 12.04 -3.42
N ASN A 142 16.22 11.54 -4.27
CA ASN A 142 15.98 11.35 -5.70
C ASN A 142 15.60 9.90 -6.04
N PHE A 143 15.56 9.01 -5.06
CA PHE A 143 15.20 7.62 -5.32
C PHE A 143 13.68 7.44 -5.29
N HIS A 144 13.11 7.13 -6.45
CA HIS A 144 11.69 6.87 -6.64
C HIS A 144 11.41 5.48 -7.23
N GLY A 145 12.36 4.56 -7.06
CA GLY A 145 12.24 3.18 -7.50
C GLY A 145 11.61 2.25 -6.46
N ILE A 146 11.49 0.97 -6.79
CA ILE A 146 11.11 -0.05 -5.80
C ILE A 146 12.32 -0.27 -4.89
N TYR A 147 12.14 -0.09 -3.60
CA TYR A 147 13.18 -0.37 -2.61
C TYR A 147 13.07 -1.82 -2.14
N PHE A 148 14.18 -2.56 -2.16
CA PHE A 148 14.32 -3.88 -1.56
C PHE A 148 15.47 -3.87 -0.57
N ASP A 149 15.23 -4.28 0.67
CA ASP A 149 16.23 -4.29 1.73
C ASP A 149 17.24 -5.45 1.63
N GLY A 150 17.08 -6.32 0.62
CA GLY A 150 17.91 -7.51 0.42
C GLY A 150 17.46 -8.75 1.21
N VAL A 151 16.47 -8.62 2.08
CA VAL A 151 16.08 -9.69 3.02
C VAL A 151 14.58 -9.95 3.00
N SER A 152 13.77 -9.04 3.53
CA SER A 152 12.36 -9.29 3.82
C SER A 152 11.39 -8.27 3.25
N HIS A 153 11.82 -7.02 2.95
CA HIS A 153 10.88 -5.94 2.66
C HIS A 153 11.07 -5.34 1.27
N TYR A 154 9.95 -5.19 0.56
CA TYR A 154 9.82 -4.40 -0.66
C TYR A 154 8.90 -3.22 -0.39
N TYR A 155 9.37 -1.99 -0.67
CA TYR A 155 8.57 -0.78 -0.60
C TYR A 155 8.37 -0.21 -2.00
N ILE A 156 7.11 0.15 -2.33
CA ILE A 156 6.73 0.57 -3.69
C ILE A 156 6.05 1.95 -3.74
N ASP A 157 6.22 2.78 -2.71
CA ASP A 157 5.78 4.18 -2.76
C ASP A 157 6.87 5.07 -3.35
N GLY A 158 6.83 5.27 -4.66
CA GLY A 158 7.79 6.11 -5.40
C GLY A 158 7.41 7.59 -5.41
N THR A 159 6.55 8.08 -4.50
CA THR A 159 6.12 9.48 -4.40
C THR A 159 5.61 9.99 -5.77
N VAL A 160 4.51 9.42 -6.25
CA VAL A 160 4.00 9.65 -7.61
C VAL A 160 3.77 11.13 -7.96
N LEU A 161 3.43 11.97 -6.97
CA LEU A 161 3.25 13.41 -7.17
C LEU A 161 4.55 14.13 -7.56
N GLU A 162 5.69 13.61 -7.14
CA GLU A 162 7.02 14.16 -7.48
C GLU A 162 7.62 13.46 -8.69
N SER A 163 7.59 12.12 -8.70
CA SER A 163 8.21 11.31 -9.75
C SER A 163 7.38 11.23 -11.03
N GLY A 164 6.06 11.41 -10.94
CA GLY A 164 5.12 11.16 -12.04
C GLY A 164 4.99 9.68 -12.43
N ILE A 165 5.55 8.76 -11.64
CA ILE A 165 5.61 7.33 -11.97
C ILE A 165 4.86 6.50 -10.93
N ILE A 166 3.92 5.68 -11.37
CA ILE A 166 3.32 4.64 -10.55
C ILE A 166 4.19 3.39 -10.65
N LEU A 167 4.75 2.96 -9.53
CA LEU A 167 5.55 1.74 -9.49
C LEU A 167 4.68 0.49 -9.59
N VAL A 168 5.09 -0.45 -10.42
CA VAL A 168 4.39 -1.72 -10.60
C VAL A 168 5.35 -2.87 -10.30
N LEU A 169 4.99 -3.67 -9.29
CA LEU A 169 5.70 -4.87 -8.89
C LEU A 169 5.01 -6.11 -9.46
N LEU A 170 5.75 -6.94 -10.19
CA LEU A 170 5.34 -8.28 -10.58
C LEU A 170 5.99 -9.29 -9.63
N VAL A 171 5.16 -10.12 -8.98
CA VAL A 171 5.61 -11.21 -8.12
C VAL A 171 5.32 -12.54 -8.82
N ASP A 172 6.37 -13.30 -9.12
CA ASP A 172 6.24 -14.68 -9.56
C ASP A 172 6.29 -15.62 -8.35
N THR A 173 5.12 -15.98 -7.85
CA THR A 173 4.98 -16.82 -6.66
C THR A 173 5.43 -18.26 -6.85
N SER A 174 5.62 -18.71 -8.10
CA SER A 174 6.07 -20.07 -8.40
C SER A 174 7.57 -20.26 -8.13
N VAL A 175 8.36 -19.18 -8.23
CA VAL A 175 9.82 -19.16 -8.05
C VAL A 175 10.29 -18.12 -7.02
N ASP A 176 9.36 -17.48 -6.34
CA ASP A 176 9.61 -16.45 -5.33
C ASP A 176 10.52 -15.31 -5.86
N LYS A 177 10.20 -14.79 -7.05
CA LYS A 177 10.93 -13.72 -7.70
C LYS A 177 10.09 -12.47 -7.90
N TYR A 178 10.76 -11.32 -7.78
CA TYR A 178 10.15 -10.00 -7.78
C TYR A 178 10.76 -9.15 -8.90
N TYR A 179 9.89 -8.53 -9.71
CA TYR A 179 10.32 -7.76 -10.87
C TYR A 179 9.67 -6.39 -10.87
N ARG A 180 10.43 -5.38 -11.23
CA ARG A 180 9.88 -4.09 -11.64
C ARG A 180 9.33 -4.21 -13.05
N VAL A 181 8.09 -3.81 -13.26
CA VAL A 181 7.49 -3.71 -14.59
C VAL A 181 7.86 -2.35 -15.19
N THR A 182 8.39 -2.36 -16.42
CA THR A 182 8.75 -1.15 -17.17
C THR A 182 8.26 -1.27 -18.62
N ASP A 183 8.28 -0.18 -19.35
CA ASP A 183 7.92 -0.18 -20.78
C ASP A 183 8.83 -1.09 -21.63
N SER A 184 10.06 -1.32 -21.17
CA SER A 184 11.04 -2.20 -21.82
C SER A 184 10.94 -3.67 -21.39
N GLY A 185 10.05 -3.99 -20.43
CA GLY A 185 9.82 -5.34 -19.89
C GLY A 185 10.07 -5.46 -18.40
N ASN A 186 10.08 -6.68 -17.91
CA ASN A 186 10.23 -6.97 -16.49
C ASN A 186 11.71 -7.04 -16.11
N GLN A 187 12.13 -6.27 -15.12
CA GLN A 187 13.49 -6.23 -14.59
C GLN A 187 13.53 -6.84 -13.20
N LEU A 188 14.39 -7.83 -12.99
CA LEU A 188 14.58 -8.45 -11.66
C LEU A 188 15.05 -7.37 -10.67
N ILE A 189 14.45 -7.36 -9.48
CA ILE A 189 14.81 -6.41 -8.43
C ILE A 189 15.95 -7.02 -7.61
N PHE A 190 17.00 -6.21 -7.40
CA PHE A 190 18.11 -6.50 -6.52
C PHE A 190 18.02 -5.67 -5.23
N PRO A 191 18.78 -6.03 -4.17
CA PRO A 191 18.87 -5.18 -2.98
C PRO A 191 19.34 -3.76 -3.33
N TYR A 192 18.72 -2.75 -2.72
CA TYR A 192 19.06 -1.34 -2.98
C TYR A 192 20.58 -1.05 -2.82
N ALA A 193 21.20 -1.62 -1.80
CA ALA A 193 22.64 -1.47 -1.56
C ALA A 193 23.57 -2.11 -2.62
N GLU A 194 23.02 -2.95 -3.52
CA GLU A 194 23.77 -3.59 -4.62
C GLU A 194 23.55 -2.89 -5.97
N GLU A 195 22.50 -2.07 -6.10
CA GLU A 195 22.16 -1.35 -7.33
C GLU A 195 22.86 0.01 -7.44
N TYR A 196 23.30 0.58 -6.32
CA TYR A 196 23.88 1.92 -6.18
C TYR A 196 25.12 1.88 -5.29
#